data_e683d557d7ec628724787f2284ebc7bf
#
_entry.id   e683d557d7ec628724787f2284ebc7bf
#
_cell.length_a   1.000
_cell.length_b   1.000
_cell.length_c   1.000
_cell.angle_alpha   90.00
_cell.angle_beta   90.00
_cell.angle_gamma   90.00
#
_symmetry.space_group_name_H-M   'P 1'
#
loop_
_entity.id
_entity.type
_entity.pdbx_description
1 polymer ?
#
loop_
_entity_poly.entity_id
_entity_poly.type
_entity_poly.pdbx_seq_one_letter_code
_entity_poly.pdbx_strand_id
1 'polypeptide(L)'
;MSVATKASAMVKLGRCPAALGASVAAFALLGGAASSANAADIVIGASVPLSGPLAGFGSFLSWGYKQAVADVNKAGGIEVNGKKEQIKLILLDDMTNPNLTASNTETLISRDHVVAMLGSCTPALVNAGALVAERHRIPLVTGCDPLEAFKSVHKWQWAWDIFFHEPDLAAAPFHTLTDLNVETNKRVAILHDNGPDGQVVGGQIWPEIAKNSGYDVVQNSSFPVDASQFTSLITQAKSNNADIDLVDAITPQAVSIRKQVASAGYSPKVMVIEKGAEPVQFAEALGKLADGVMVGGYWDPSFPYPGAAEISKQFEQETHQTSSQHIADSDAAARVLLDAIKTAGSTDAQKINEAIAKTDKTYVVGPVKFAPDHTSKLPMVELQWQGGKTVIVWPKAQATGQLLFPMP
;
A
#
# COMPACT_ATOMS: atom_id res chain seq x y z
N MET A 1 28.13 -60.28 22.42
CA MET A 1 28.95 -60.40 23.63
C MET A 1 28.51 -59.31 24.56
N SER A 2 27.88 -59.67 25.50
CA SER A 2 27.97 -59.95 26.94
C SER A 2 27.40 -58.78 27.73
N VAL A 3 26.21 -58.89 28.23
CA VAL A 3 25.75 -59.45 29.53
C VAL A 3 25.85 -58.41 30.68
N ALA A 4 24.67 -57.90 31.12
CA ALA A 4 24.05 -58.09 32.44
C ALA A 4 24.80 -57.37 33.60
N THR A 5 24.16 -56.79 34.64
CA THR A 5 23.30 -57.43 35.58
C THR A 5 22.68 -56.40 36.56
N LYS A 6 21.48 -56.67 36.95
CA LYS A 6 20.65 -56.27 38.09
C LYS A 6 21.38 -55.93 39.41
N ALA A 7 20.77 -55.05 40.21
CA ALA A 7 20.55 -55.35 41.63
C ALA A 7 19.37 -54.53 42.17
N SER A 8 18.47 -55.24 42.74
CA SER A 8 17.30 -54.90 43.55
C SER A 8 17.69 -54.81 45.05
N ALA A 9 17.12 -53.88 45.77
CA ALA A 9 17.05 -54.02 47.23
C ALA A 9 15.78 -53.40 47.77
N MET A 10 15.08 -54.24 48.46
CA MET A 10 13.77 -54.11 49.12
C MET A 10 13.92 -53.78 50.64
N VAL A 11 12.87 -53.17 51.20
CA VAL A 11 12.35 -53.36 52.58
C VAL A 11 12.87 -52.43 53.69
N LYS A 12 11.97 -51.60 54.32
CA LYS A 12 11.25 -52.03 55.55
C LYS A 12 10.18 -51.01 55.96
N LEU A 13 9.01 -51.58 56.29
CA LEU A 13 7.90 -50.96 57.07
C LEU A 13 8.29 -50.67 58.53
N GLY A 14 7.76 -49.57 59.04
CA GLY A 14 7.73 -49.28 60.49
C GLY A 14 6.41 -48.60 60.85
N ARG A 15 5.69 -49.21 61.79
CA ARG A 15 4.35 -48.92 62.32
C ARG A 15 4.33 -47.77 63.32
N CYS A 16 3.17 -47.07 63.33
CA CYS A 16 2.59 -46.08 64.21
C CYS A 16 2.98 -46.02 65.71
N PRO A 17 2.63 -44.92 66.45
CA PRO A 17 1.23 -44.71 66.82
C PRO A 17 0.73 -43.26 66.93
N ALA A 18 -0.57 -43.14 67.10
CA ALA A 18 -1.42 -42.00 67.19
C ALA A 18 -1.18 -41.08 68.40
N ALA A 19 -1.45 -39.78 68.20
CA ALA A 19 -1.89 -38.88 69.29
C ALA A 19 -2.76 -37.75 68.76
N LEU A 20 -3.82 -37.52 69.50
CA LEU A 20 -4.94 -36.60 69.32
C LEU A 20 -4.59 -35.12 69.11
N GLY A 21 -5.45 -34.44 68.37
CA GLY A 21 -6.09 -33.20 68.81
C GLY A 21 -5.50 -31.89 68.28
N ALA A 22 -6.19 -31.24 67.35
CA ALA A 22 -6.63 -29.86 67.49
C ALA A 22 -7.33 -29.44 66.20
N SER A 23 -8.61 -29.10 66.33
CA SER A 23 -9.43 -28.47 65.28
C SER A 23 -8.93 -27.06 65.02
N VAL A 24 -8.46 -26.80 63.82
CA VAL A 24 -8.27 -25.46 63.29
C VAL A 24 -9.14 -25.31 62.03
N ALA A 25 -10.11 -24.44 62.15
CA ALA A 25 -10.99 -24.03 61.01
C ALA A 25 -10.16 -23.41 59.93
N ALA A 26 -9.98 -24.11 58.82
CA ALA A 26 -9.41 -23.57 57.60
C ALA A 26 -10.52 -22.81 56.85
N PHE A 27 -10.46 -21.49 56.89
CA PHE A 27 -11.16 -20.60 55.94
C PHE A 27 -10.61 -20.92 54.54
N ALA A 28 -11.39 -21.63 53.75
CA ALA A 28 -11.15 -21.79 52.32
C ALA A 28 -11.38 -20.44 51.65
N LEU A 29 -10.32 -19.68 51.43
CA LEU A 29 -10.27 -18.63 50.45
C LEU A 29 -10.44 -19.31 49.09
N LEU A 30 -11.67 -19.32 48.57
CA LEU A 30 -11.98 -19.51 47.17
C LEU A 30 -11.41 -18.32 46.43
N GLY A 31 -10.12 -18.35 46.16
CA GLY A 31 -9.49 -17.56 45.15
C GLY A 31 -10.07 -18.01 43.82
N GLY A 32 -11.13 -17.33 43.34
CA GLY A 32 -11.60 -17.48 42.00
C GLY A 32 -10.43 -17.14 41.04
N ALA A 33 -9.80 -18.19 40.51
CA ALA A 33 -9.01 -18.04 39.32
C ALA A 33 -10.01 -17.51 38.25
N ALA A 34 -10.03 -16.19 38.06
CA ALA A 34 -10.59 -15.65 36.90
C ALA A 34 -9.84 -16.28 35.71
N SER A 35 -10.41 -17.33 35.14
CA SER A 35 -10.01 -17.79 33.83
C SER A 35 -10.06 -16.55 32.94
N SER A 36 -8.91 -16.00 32.62
CA SER A 36 -8.81 -15.10 31.48
C SER A 36 -9.30 -15.92 30.29
N ALA A 37 -10.59 -15.81 30.01
CA ALA A 37 -11.12 -16.25 28.72
C ALA A 37 -10.18 -15.62 27.69
N ASN A 38 -9.42 -16.43 26.97
CA ASN A 38 -8.66 -15.95 25.84
C ASN A 38 -9.65 -15.14 25.00
N ALA A 39 -9.40 -13.82 24.94
CA ALA A 39 -10.15 -12.97 24.03
C ALA A 39 -9.99 -13.59 22.64
N ALA A 40 -11.07 -13.76 21.92
CA ALA A 40 -10.99 -14.25 20.56
C ALA A 40 -10.35 -13.14 19.70
N ASP A 41 -9.28 -13.45 18.98
CA ASP A 41 -8.65 -12.47 18.11
C ASP A 41 -9.64 -12.01 17.01
N ILE A 42 -9.69 -10.71 16.77
CA ILE A 42 -10.36 -10.16 15.58
C ILE A 42 -9.44 -10.42 14.39
N VAL A 43 -9.84 -11.29 13.50
CA VAL A 43 -9.02 -11.68 12.35
C VAL A 43 -9.34 -10.79 11.16
N ILE A 44 -8.31 -10.10 10.64
CA ILE A 44 -8.37 -9.37 9.36
C ILE A 44 -7.34 -9.94 8.40
N GLY A 45 -7.56 -9.78 7.10
CA GLY A 45 -6.68 -10.38 6.10
C GLY A 45 -6.29 -9.42 4.98
N ALA A 46 -5.17 -9.70 4.33
CA ALA A 46 -4.80 -9.08 3.07
C ALA A 46 -4.04 -10.06 2.17
N SER A 47 -4.28 -9.96 0.87
CA SER A 47 -3.41 -10.52 -0.15
C SER A 47 -2.57 -9.38 -0.70
N VAL A 48 -1.24 -9.49 -0.67
CA VAL A 48 -0.33 -8.41 -1.06
C VAL A 48 0.84 -8.97 -1.89
N PRO A 49 1.45 -8.20 -2.80
CA PRO A 49 2.52 -8.67 -3.67
C PRO A 49 3.86 -8.72 -2.92
N LEU A 50 4.03 -9.68 -1.99
CA LEU A 50 5.28 -9.83 -1.23
C LEU A 50 6.43 -10.31 -2.09
N SER A 51 6.15 -10.89 -3.26
CA SER A 51 7.11 -11.30 -4.27
C SER A 51 6.64 -10.94 -5.69
N GLY A 52 7.51 -11.14 -6.69
CA GLY A 52 7.24 -10.78 -8.07
C GLY A 52 7.54 -9.31 -8.40
N PRO A 53 7.12 -8.83 -9.59
CA PRO A 53 7.47 -7.48 -10.09
C PRO A 53 7.02 -6.31 -9.20
N LEU A 54 5.98 -6.49 -8.39
CA LEU A 54 5.45 -5.46 -7.48
C LEU A 54 5.90 -5.64 -6.01
N ALA A 55 6.92 -6.47 -5.75
CA ALA A 55 7.40 -6.72 -4.38
C ALA A 55 7.82 -5.45 -3.63
N GLY A 56 8.29 -4.41 -4.35
CA GLY A 56 8.59 -3.10 -3.76
C GLY A 56 7.37 -2.48 -3.08
N PHE A 57 6.23 -2.47 -3.77
CA PHE A 57 4.94 -2.01 -3.19
C PHE A 57 4.52 -2.92 -2.03
N GLY A 58 4.59 -4.24 -2.22
CA GLY A 58 4.22 -5.21 -1.19
C GLY A 58 4.98 -5.05 0.12
N SER A 59 6.25 -4.63 0.08
CA SER A 59 7.05 -4.37 1.27
C SER A 59 6.48 -3.18 2.07
N PHE A 60 6.12 -2.09 1.40
CA PHE A 60 5.51 -0.91 2.03
C PHE A 60 4.13 -1.23 2.61
N LEU A 61 3.26 -1.86 1.82
CA LEU A 61 1.91 -2.22 2.26
C LEU A 61 1.95 -3.12 3.49
N SER A 62 2.76 -4.19 3.43
CA SER A 62 2.86 -5.14 4.53
C SER A 62 3.39 -4.50 5.81
N TRP A 63 4.30 -3.53 5.69
CA TRP A 63 4.82 -2.81 6.84
C TRP A 63 3.75 -1.89 7.43
N GLY A 64 3.08 -1.05 6.62
CA GLY A 64 2.06 -0.13 7.10
C GLY A 64 0.88 -0.84 7.75
N TYR A 65 0.41 -1.94 7.18
CA TYR A 65 -0.65 -2.77 7.77
C TYR A 65 -0.24 -3.36 9.13
N LYS A 66 0.99 -3.90 9.23
CA LYS A 66 1.52 -4.43 10.49
C LYS A 66 1.68 -3.35 11.53
N GLN A 67 2.14 -2.17 11.13
CA GLN A 67 2.35 -1.04 12.04
C GLN A 67 1.03 -0.57 12.67
N ALA A 68 -0.01 -0.34 11.85
CA ALA A 68 -1.33 0.05 12.34
C ALA A 68 -1.91 -0.98 13.32
N VAL A 69 -1.79 -2.27 13.01
CA VAL A 69 -2.23 -3.37 13.88
C VAL A 69 -1.42 -3.43 15.17
N ALA A 70 -0.09 -3.29 15.09
CA ALA A 70 0.78 -3.31 16.26
C ALA A 70 0.46 -2.19 17.24
N ASP A 71 0.20 -0.97 16.75
CA ASP A 71 -0.18 0.17 17.58
C ASP A 71 -1.50 -0.07 18.33
N VAL A 72 -2.52 -0.59 17.63
CA VAL A 72 -3.81 -0.91 18.22
C VAL A 72 -3.66 -2.01 19.28
N ASN A 73 -2.91 -3.04 19.00
CA ASN A 73 -2.66 -4.14 19.93
C ASN A 73 -1.86 -3.67 21.15
N LYS A 74 -0.85 -2.83 20.96
CA LYS A 74 -0.08 -2.20 22.05
C LYS A 74 -0.96 -1.31 22.95
N ALA A 75 -1.98 -0.67 22.38
CA ALA A 75 -2.97 0.10 23.14
C ALA A 75 -4.02 -0.77 23.86
N GLY A 76 -3.91 -2.09 23.76
CA GLY A 76 -4.78 -3.07 24.43
C GLY A 76 -5.87 -3.66 23.55
N GLY A 77 -5.81 -3.48 22.23
CA GLY A 77 -6.78 -4.02 21.27
C GLY A 77 -8.04 -3.18 21.10
N ILE A 78 -9.04 -3.75 20.46
CA ILE A 78 -10.34 -3.12 20.19
C ILE A 78 -11.41 -3.72 21.09
N GLU A 79 -12.29 -2.89 21.65
CA GLU A 79 -13.45 -3.34 22.41
C GLU A 79 -14.57 -3.74 21.45
N VAL A 80 -14.95 -5.01 21.50
CA VAL A 80 -16.06 -5.59 20.73
C VAL A 80 -16.96 -6.36 21.70
N ASN A 81 -18.26 -6.08 21.65
CA ASN A 81 -19.25 -6.70 22.55
C ASN A 81 -18.86 -6.62 24.05
N GLY A 82 -18.24 -5.50 24.47
CA GLY A 82 -17.82 -5.26 25.84
C GLY A 82 -16.55 -6.01 26.27
N LYS A 83 -15.81 -6.60 25.33
CA LYS A 83 -14.52 -7.27 25.58
C LYS A 83 -13.43 -6.65 24.70
N LYS A 84 -12.23 -6.48 25.28
CA LYS A 84 -11.04 -6.09 24.54
C LYS A 84 -10.45 -7.30 23.84
N GLU A 85 -10.34 -7.23 22.53
CA GLU A 85 -9.82 -8.28 21.66
C GLU A 85 -8.60 -7.77 20.88
N GLN A 86 -7.62 -8.63 20.65
CA GLN A 86 -6.44 -8.31 19.85
C GLN A 86 -6.75 -8.48 18.38
N ILE A 87 -6.04 -7.77 17.53
CA ILE A 87 -6.15 -7.90 16.09
C ILE A 87 -5.11 -8.89 15.58
N LYS A 88 -5.57 -9.87 14.84
CA LYS A 88 -4.71 -10.82 14.12
C LYS A 88 -4.76 -10.49 12.64
N LEU A 89 -3.61 -10.06 12.09
CA LEU A 89 -3.46 -9.80 10.66
C LEU A 89 -2.88 -11.03 9.96
N ILE A 90 -3.55 -11.52 8.93
CA ILE A 90 -3.06 -12.59 8.05
C ILE A 90 -2.71 -11.98 6.70
N LEU A 91 -1.44 -12.12 6.30
CA LEU A 91 -0.94 -11.68 5.00
C LEU A 91 -0.62 -12.89 4.14
N LEU A 92 -1.15 -12.92 2.92
CA LEU A 92 -0.82 -13.92 1.90
C LEU A 92 -0.13 -13.24 0.72
N ASP A 93 0.91 -13.90 0.17
CA ASP A 93 1.61 -13.43 -1.01
C ASP A 93 0.78 -13.74 -2.26
N ASP A 94 0.48 -12.73 -3.08
CA ASP A 94 -0.18 -12.90 -4.37
C ASP A 94 0.81 -13.04 -5.54
N MET A 95 2.10 -12.91 -5.27
CA MET A 95 3.17 -13.06 -6.26
C MET A 95 2.96 -12.16 -7.50
N THR A 96 2.31 -11.00 -7.32
CA THR A 96 1.91 -10.09 -8.42
C THR A 96 0.95 -10.77 -9.44
N ASN A 97 0.10 -11.69 -8.97
CA ASN A 97 -0.82 -12.46 -9.82
C ASN A 97 -2.28 -12.24 -9.40
N PRO A 98 -3.13 -11.60 -10.25
CA PRO A 98 -4.52 -11.31 -9.91
C PRO A 98 -5.37 -12.56 -9.59
N ASN A 99 -5.11 -13.67 -10.27
CA ASN A 99 -5.82 -14.93 -9.97
C ASN A 99 -5.46 -15.45 -8.59
N LEU A 100 -4.19 -15.29 -8.19
CA LEU A 100 -3.75 -15.69 -6.86
C LEU A 100 -4.28 -14.71 -5.80
N THR A 101 -4.36 -13.41 -6.09
CA THR A 101 -5.02 -12.43 -5.21
C THR A 101 -6.48 -12.85 -4.93
N ALA A 102 -7.24 -13.19 -5.97
CA ALA A 102 -8.61 -13.65 -5.83
C ALA A 102 -8.70 -14.95 -5.00
N SER A 103 -7.83 -15.94 -5.27
CA SER A 103 -7.76 -17.21 -4.52
C SER A 103 -7.36 -17.02 -3.06
N ASN A 104 -6.41 -16.14 -2.78
CA ASN A 104 -5.99 -15.78 -1.43
C ASN A 104 -7.14 -15.12 -0.67
N THR A 105 -7.85 -14.19 -1.30
CA THR A 105 -9.02 -13.53 -0.70
C THR A 105 -10.11 -14.53 -0.37
N GLU A 106 -10.43 -15.46 -1.28
CA GLU A 106 -11.38 -16.55 -1.01
C GLU A 106 -10.94 -17.41 0.18
N THR A 107 -9.64 -17.70 0.28
CA THR A 107 -9.05 -18.48 1.37
C THR A 107 -9.17 -17.75 2.71
N LEU A 108 -8.81 -16.46 2.75
CA LEU A 108 -8.90 -15.63 3.95
C LEU A 108 -10.35 -15.54 4.47
N ILE A 109 -11.31 -15.43 3.56
CA ILE A 109 -12.73 -15.34 3.93
C ILE A 109 -13.28 -16.71 4.37
N SER A 110 -13.10 -17.75 3.55
CA SER A 110 -13.79 -19.02 3.75
C SER A 110 -13.12 -19.94 4.78
N ARG A 111 -11.77 -19.93 4.83
CA ARG A 111 -10.99 -20.79 5.75
C ARG A 111 -10.57 -20.06 7.01
N ASP A 112 -10.05 -18.82 6.86
CA ASP A 112 -9.46 -18.09 7.98
C ASP A 112 -10.48 -17.19 8.69
N HIS A 113 -11.71 -17.09 8.16
CA HIS A 113 -12.87 -16.39 8.71
C HIS A 113 -12.56 -14.94 9.08
N VAL A 114 -11.85 -14.22 8.19
CA VAL A 114 -11.58 -12.79 8.39
C VAL A 114 -12.89 -12.00 8.43
N VAL A 115 -12.98 -11.02 9.31
CA VAL A 115 -14.17 -10.15 9.44
C VAL A 115 -14.12 -8.98 8.47
N ALA A 116 -12.92 -8.65 7.97
CA ALA A 116 -12.68 -7.57 7.03
C ALA A 116 -11.34 -7.77 6.33
N MET A 117 -11.14 -7.07 5.20
CA MET A 117 -9.98 -7.19 4.33
C MET A 117 -9.26 -5.86 4.15
N LEU A 118 -7.96 -5.93 3.92
CA LEU A 118 -7.15 -4.86 3.34
C LEU A 118 -6.77 -5.22 1.91
N GLY A 119 -6.64 -4.21 1.05
CA GLY A 119 -6.37 -4.40 -0.37
C GLY A 119 -4.92 -4.78 -0.69
N SER A 120 -4.69 -5.15 -1.95
CA SER A 120 -3.38 -5.28 -2.56
C SER A 120 -2.90 -3.93 -3.13
N CYS A 121 -2.10 -3.93 -4.19
CA CYS A 121 -1.67 -2.72 -4.89
C CYS A 121 -1.81 -2.88 -6.41
N THR A 122 -2.10 -1.79 -7.09
CA THR A 122 -2.46 -1.67 -8.50
C THR A 122 -3.85 -2.22 -8.86
N PRO A 123 -4.51 -1.67 -9.89
CA PRO A 123 -5.89 -2.05 -10.24
C PRO A 123 -6.09 -3.54 -10.48
N ALA A 124 -5.12 -4.19 -11.12
CA ALA A 124 -5.24 -5.61 -11.45
C ALA A 124 -5.36 -6.50 -10.21
N LEU A 125 -4.59 -6.20 -9.16
CA LEU A 125 -4.58 -6.99 -7.92
C LEU A 125 -5.70 -6.55 -6.98
N VAL A 126 -5.87 -5.23 -6.77
CA VAL A 126 -6.91 -4.70 -5.88
C VAL A 126 -8.29 -5.16 -6.33
N ASN A 127 -8.62 -4.94 -7.61
CA ASN A 127 -9.93 -5.30 -8.14
C ASN A 127 -10.20 -6.81 -8.12
N ALA A 128 -9.17 -7.64 -8.33
CA ALA A 128 -9.33 -9.09 -8.21
C ALA A 128 -9.74 -9.52 -6.79
N GLY A 129 -9.12 -8.96 -5.77
CA GLY A 129 -9.48 -9.21 -4.37
C GLY A 129 -10.83 -8.58 -3.99
N ALA A 130 -11.04 -7.31 -4.39
CA ALA A 130 -12.26 -6.57 -4.09
C ALA A 130 -13.52 -7.25 -4.66
N LEU A 131 -13.46 -7.81 -5.88
CA LEU A 131 -14.58 -8.56 -6.46
C LEU A 131 -14.92 -9.83 -5.67
N VAL A 132 -13.95 -10.47 -5.04
CA VAL A 132 -14.21 -11.60 -4.14
C VAL A 132 -14.85 -11.12 -2.85
N ALA A 133 -14.29 -10.10 -2.21
CA ALA A 133 -14.83 -9.51 -0.98
C ALA A 133 -16.29 -9.00 -1.18
N GLU A 134 -16.56 -8.36 -2.32
CA GLU A 134 -17.89 -7.89 -2.73
C GLU A 134 -18.92 -9.05 -2.77
N ARG A 135 -18.58 -10.17 -3.42
CA ARG A 135 -19.46 -11.36 -3.48
C ARG A 135 -19.78 -11.95 -2.11
N HIS A 136 -18.80 -11.94 -1.22
CA HIS A 136 -18.95 -12.47 0.15
C HIS A 136 -19.51 -11.44 1.13
N ARG A 137 -19.70 -10.18 0.71
CA ARG A 137 -20.13 -9.07 1.56
C ARG A 137 -19.22 -8.88 2.77
N ILE A 138 -17.93 -8.93 2.51
CA ILE A 138 -16.87 -8.64 3.49
C ILE A 138 -16.29 -7.28 3.16
N PRO A 139 -16.25 -6.31 4.10
CA PRO A 139 -15.69 -4.99 3.81
C PRO A 139 -14.19 -5.08 3.53
N LEU A 140 -13.76 -4.36 2.47
CA LEU A 140 -12.38 -4.23 2.07
C LEU A 140 -12.03 -2.75 1.99
N VAL A 141 -10.90 -2.35 2.59
CA VAL A 141 -10.33 -1.01 2.46
C VAL A 141 -8.98 -1.11 1.79
N THR A 142 -8.76 -0.30 0.76
CA THR A 142 -7.48 -0.19 0.05
C THR A 142 -6.99 1.25 0.02
N GLY A 143 -5.73 1.45 -0.27
CA GLY A 143 -5.07 2.74 -0.46
C GLY A 143 -4.05 2.67 -1.59
N CYS A 144 -4.28 1.82 -2.59
CA CYS A 144 -3.31 1.60 -3.67
C CYS A 144 -3.98 1.21 -5.01
N ASP A 145 -5.16 1.80 -5.31
CA ASP A 145 -5.82 1.66 -6.62
C ASP A 145 -6.27 3.05 -7.12
N PRO A 146 -5.77 3.56 -8.24
CA PRO A 146 -6.22 4.81 -8.79
C PRO A 146 -7.75 4.87 -8.92
N LEU A 147 -8.37 5.99 -8.47
CA LEU A 147 -9.81 6.03 -8.21
C LEU A 147 -10.67 5.80 -9.44
N GLU A 148 -10.25 6.27 -10.64
CA GLU A 148 -11.01 6.03 -11.87
C GLU A 148 -10.91 4.56 -12.31
N ALA A 149 -9.71 3.96 -12.18
CA ALA A 149 -9.53 2.54 -12.44
C ALA A 149 -10.36 1.68 -11.48
N PHE A 150 -10.37 2.01 -10.18
CA PHE A 150 -11.20 1.34 -9.18
C PHE A 150 -12.70 1.41 -9.49
N LYS A 151 -13.21 2.61 -9.80
CA LYS A 151 -14.63 2.82 -10.11
C LYS A 151 -15.07 2.21 -11.44
N SER A 152 -14.15 2.04 -12.39
CA SER A 152 -14.47 1.53 -13.73
C SER A 152 -14.88 0.06 -13.74
N VAL A 153 -14.45 -0.73 -12.74
CA VAL A 153 -14.62 -2.19 -12.70
C VAL A 153 -15.98 -2.58 -12.14
N HIS A 154 -16.42 -1.94 -11.07
CA HIS A 154 -17.64 -2.31 -10.39
C HIS A 154 -18.30 -1.13 -9.66
N LYS A 155 -19.61 -1.21 -9.46
CA LYS A 155 -20.33 -0.32 -8.54
C LYS A 155 -20.24 -0.90 -7.13
N TRP A 156 -19.18 -0.56 -6.44
CA TRP A 156 -18.85 -1.13 -5.14
C TRP A 156 -19.90 -0.88 -4.07
N GLN A 157 -20.08 -1.85 -3.19
CA GLN A 157 -20.90 -1.78 -1.99
C GLN A 157 -20.11 -2.17 -0.72
N TRP A 158 -19.00 -2.92 -0.89
CA TRP A 158 -18.21 -3.49 0.19
C TRP A 158 -16.72 -3.16 0.09
N ALA A 159 -16.28 -2.60 -1.04
CA ALA A 159 -14.92 -2.14 -1.23
C ALA A 159 -14.84 -0.62 -1.17
N TRP A 160 -13.77 -0.10 -0.54
CA TRP A 160 -13.52 1.31 -0.25
C TRP A 160 -12.09 1.65 -0.59
N ASP A 161 -11.87 2.80 -1.24
CA ASP A 161 -10.54 3.19 -1.67
C ASP A 161 -10.17 4.62 -1.26
N ILE A 162 -8.92 4.77 -0.80
CA ILE A 162 -8.31 6.03 -0.37
C ILE A 162 -7.07 6.26 -1.22
N PHE A 163 -7.20 6.93 -2.35
CA PHE A 163 -6.06 7.09 -3.23
C PHE A 163 -6.11 8.39 -4.04
N PHE A 164 -5.25 8.54 -5.00
CA PHE A 164 -5.28 9.68 -5.89
C PHE A 164 -6.34 9.53 -6.99
N HIS A 165 -6.70 10.68 -7.56
CA HIS A 165 -7.61 10.79 -8.68
C HIS A 165 -6.79 10.97 -9.96
N GLU A 166 -6.92 10.09 -10.95
CA GLU A 166 -6.05 10.06 -12.13
C GLU A 166 -6.05 11.36 -12.94
N PRO A 167 -7.18 12.08 -13.12
CA PRO A 167 -7.13 13.40 -13.76
C PRO A 167 -6.24 14.42 -13.04
N ASP A 168 -6.18 14.37 -11.70
CA ASP A 168 -5.29 15.26 -10.93
C ASP A 168 -3.82 14.83 -11.09
N LEU A 169 -3.54 13.53 -11.05
CA LEU A 169 -2.22 12.97 -11.35
C LEU A 169 -1.76 13.38 -12.74
N ALA A 170 -2.61 13.16 -13.74
CA ALA A 170 -2.30 13.46 -15.14
C ALA A 170 -2.07 14.95 -15.41
N ALA A 171 -2.71 15.83 -14.62
CA ALA A 171 -2.57 17.28 -14.75
C ALA A 171 -1.33 17.82 -14.00
N ALA A 172 -0.86 17.14 -12.96
CA ALA A 172 0.22 17.63 -12.10
C ALA A 172 1.53 17.98 -12.86
N PRO A 173 2.03 17.16 -13.80
CA PRO A 173 3.20 17.52 -14.60
C PRO A 173 3.00 18.82 -15.39
N PHE A 174 1.85 19.00 -16.04
CA PHE A 174 1.56 20.20 -16.84
C PHE A 174 1.38 21.45 -15.97
N HIS A 175 0.77 21.33 -14.80
CA HIS A 175 0.73 22.39 -13.80
C HIS A 175 2.14 22.74 -13.31
N THR A 176 2.96 21.75 -13.03
CA THR A 176 4.37 21.94 -12.63
C THR A 176 5.12 22.76 -13.68
N LEU A 177 5.04 22.35 -14.95
CA LEU A 177 5.72 23.05 -16.04
C LEU A 177 5.23 24.49 -16.23
N THR A 178 3.91 24.71 -16.08
CA THR A 178 3.30 26.03 -16.23
C THR A 178 3.64 26.95 -15.06
N ASP A 179 3.44 26.50 -13.83
CA ASP A 179 3.61 27.32 -12.62
C ASP A 179 5.07 27.64 -12.32
N LEU A 180 5.99 26.78 -12.77
CA LEU A 180 7.44 27.00 -12.67
C LEU A 180 8.05 27.66 -13.92
N ASN A 181 7.23 28.04 -14.93
CA ASN A 181 7.63 28.66 -16.19
C ASN A 181 8.72 27.86 -16.94
N VAL A 182 8.52 26.56 -17.07
CA VAL A 182 9.47 25.64 -17.72
C VAL A 182 9.33 25.70 -19.24
N GLU A 183 10.40 26.01 -19.96
CA GLU A 183 10.40 26.14 -21.41
C GLU A 183 10.65 24.79 -22.10
N THR A 184 9.63 24.30 -22.80
CA THR A 184 9.69 23.10 -23.65
C THR A 184 9.16 23.41 -25.04
N ASN A 185 9.39 22.49 -26.01
CA ASN A 185 8.75 22.58 -27.32
C ASN A 185 7.28 22.13 -27.31
N LYS A 186 6.74 21.76 -26.14
CA LYS A 186 5.38 21.27 -25.89
C LYS A 186 5.00 19.99 -26.64
N ARG A 187 5.98 19.22 -27.12
CA ARG A 187 5.77 17.93 -27.79
C ARG A 187 5.92 16.81 -26.76
N VAL A 188 4.87 15.99 -26.67
CA VAL A 188 4.73 14.94 -25.65
C VAL A 188 4.74 13.57 -26.31
N ALA A 189 5.59 12.68 -25.85
CA ALA A 189 5.50 11.25 -26.11
C ALA A 189 4.90 10.55 -24.88
N ILE A 190 3.89 9.71 -25.10
CA ILE A 190 3.24 8.90 -24.08
C ILE A 190 3.54 7.44 -24.37
N LEU A 191 4.10 6.76 -23.36
CA LEU A 191 4.38 5.33 -23.38
C LEU A 191 3.68 4.69 -22.16
N HIS A 192 2.83 3.71 -22.36
CA HIS A 192 2.10 3.11 -21.25
C HIS A 192 1.97 1.60 -21.40
N ASP A 193 1.88 0.88 -20.28
CA ASP A 193 1.56 -0.53 -20.33
C ASP A 193 0.09 -0.75 -20.79
N ASN A 194 -0.22 -1.97 -21.23
CA ASN A 194 -1.57 -2.33 -21.67
C ASN A 194 -2.43 -2.93 -20.53
N GLY A 195 -2.01 -2.77 -19.27
CA GLY A 195 -2.81 -3.08 -18.10
C GLY A 195 -3.93 -2.06 -17.86
N PRO A 196 -4.83 -2.31 -16.90
CA PRO A 196 -5.97 -1.43 -16.64
C PRO A 196 -5.59 0.02 -16.35
N ASP A 197 -4.56 0.24 -15.54
CA ASP A 197 -4.03 1.55 -15.16
C ASP A 197 -3.43 2.29 -16.38
N GLY A 198 -2.49 1.65 -17.09
CA GLY A 198 -1.88 2.24 -18.29
C GLY A 198 -2.90 2.59 -19.36
N GLN A 199 -3.97 1.79 -19.52
CA GLN A 199 -5.05 2.09 -20.47
C GLN A 199 -5.88 3.31 -20.04
N VAL A 200 -6.09 3.50 -18.74
CA VAL A 200 -6.85 4.66 -18.23
C VAL A 200 -5.97 5.91 -18.28
N VAL A 201 -4.82 5.91 -17.61
CA VAL A 201 -3.97 7.08 -17.50
C VAL A 201 -3.29 7.41 -18.83
N GLY A 202 -2.52 6.48 -19.38
CA GLY A 202 -1.75 6.68 -20.62
C GLY A 202 -2.59 6.69 -21.85
N GLY A 203 -3.57 5.77 -21.94
CA GLY A 203 -4.40 5.61 -23.14
C GLY A 203 -5.50 6.66 -23.30
N GLN A 204 -6.05 7.19 -22.20
CA GLN A 204 -7.22 8.06 -22.25
C GLN A 204 -6.99 9.43 -21.61
N ILE A 205 -6.52 9.50 -20.35
CA ILE A 205 -6.51 10.73 -19.58
C ILE A 205 -5.37 11.66 -20.00
N TRP A 206 -4.13 11.20 -20.08
CA TRP A 206 -2.99 12.04 -20.48
C TRP A 206 -3.14 12.69 -21.85
N PRO A 207 -3.61 11.99 -22.92
CA PRO A 207 -3.81 12.64 -24.21
C PRO A 207 -4.80 13.80 -24.16
N GLU A 208 -5.88 13.66 -23.39
CA GLU A 208 -6.89 14.71 -23.22
C GLU A 208 -6.35 15.89 -22.40
N ILE A 209 -5.73 15.61 -21.26
CA ILE A 209 -5.16 16.64 -20.38
C ILE A 209 -4.04 17.40 -21.09
N ALA A 210 -3.13 16.71 -21.79
CA ALA A 210 -2.06 17.35 -22.56
C ALA A 210 -2.62 18.33 -23.59
N LYS A 211 -3.60 17.89 -24.38
CA LYS A 211 -4.27 18.73 -25.37
C LYS A 211 -4.93 19.94 -24.74
N ASN A 212 -5.68 19.75 -23.65
CA ASN A 212 -6.38 20.83 -22.94
C ASN A 212 -5.40 21.83 -22.30
N SER A 213 -4.18 21.36 -21.96
CA SER A 213 -3.08 22.18 -21.43
C SER A 213 -2.22 22.84 -22.52
N GLY A 214 -2.57 22.67 -23.80
CA GLY A 214 -1.88 23.29 -24.94
C GLY A 214 -0.58 22.59 -25.35
N TYR A 215 -0.48 21.29 -25.10
CA TYR A 215 0.63 20.43 -25.53
C TYR A 215 0.21 19.55 -26.70
N ASP A 216 1.19 19.20 -27.55
CA ASP A 216 1.01 18.36 -28.74
C ASP A 216 1.46 16.93 -28.47
N VAL A 217 0.53 15.99 -28.42
CA VAL A 217 0.83 14.57 -28.25
C VAL A 217 1.31 14.00 -29.59
N VAL A 218 2.62 13.87 -29.73
CA VAL A 218 3.28 13.41 -30.97
C VAL A 218 3.43 11.90 -31.04
N GLN A 219 3.22 11.24 -29.92
CA GLN A 219 3.21 9.78 -29.81
C GLN A 219 2.33 9.36 -28.62
N ASN A 220 1.49 8.34 -28.84
CA ASN A 220 0.82 7.59 -27.77
C ASN A 220 0.92 6.12 -28.13
N SER A 221 1.69 5.35 -27.33
CA SER A 221 2.03 3.98 -27.65
C SER A 221 1.90 3.08 -26.42
N SER A 222 1.13 2.02 -26.55
CA SER A 222 1.05 0.98 -25.52
C SER A 222 2.09 -0.13 -25.76
N PHE A 223 2.46 -0.82 -24.66
CA PHE A 223 3.32 -1.99 -24.68
C PHE A 223 2.77 -3.07 -23.71
N PRO A 224 3.08 -4.37 -23.94
CA PRO A 224 2.66 -5.45 -23.05
C PRO A 224 3.21 -5.28 -21.61
N VAL A 225 2.43 -5.67 -20.61
CA VAL A 225 2.83 -5.62 -19.18
C VAL A 225 4.07 -6.46 -18.85
N ASP A 226 4.47 -7.37 -19.72
CA ASP A 226 5.69 -8.19 -19.61
C ASP A 226 6.81 -7.73 -20.55
N ALA A 227 6.66 -6.60 -21.23
CA ALA A 227 7.67 -6.07 -22.14
C ALA A 227 8.98 -5.71 -21.41
N SER A 228 10.10 -5.95 -22.04
CA SER A 228 11.45 -5.59 -21.56
C SER A 228 12.28 -4.79 -22.56
N GLN A 229 11.79 -4.66 -23.79
CA GLN A 229 12.46 -3.97 -24.89
C GLN A 229 11.60 -2.82 -25.41
N PHE A 230 12.15 -1.61 -25.37
CA PHE A 230 11.43 -0.36 -25.66
C PHE A 230 12.12 0.49 -26.75
N THR A 231 13.20 -0.04 -27.36
CA THR A 231 14.06 0.70 -28.29
C THR A 231 13.30 1.33 -29.47
N SER A 232 12.29 0.63 -30.02
CA SER A 232 11.48 1.15 -31.13
C SER A 232 10.64 2.35 -30.69
N LEU A 233 10.01 2.28 -29.52
CA LEU A 233 9.18 3.35 -28.96
C LEU A 233 10.04 4.58 -28.61
N ILE A 234 11.21 4.36 -28.03
CA ILE A 234 12.16 5.41 -27.67
C ILE A 234 12.72 6.09 -28.94
N THR A 235 13.04 5.31 -29.97
CA THR A 235 13.49 5.85 -31.26
C THR A 235 12.42 6.71 -31.92
N GLN A 236 11.15 6.32 -31.81
CA GLN A 236 10.02 7.09 -32.32
C GLN A 236 9.86 8.41 -31.54
N ALA A 237 9.92 8.41 -30.20
CA ALA A 237 9.86 9.61 -29.39
C ALA A 237 10.98 10.59 -29.73
N LYS A 238 12.21 10.09 -29.86
CA LYS A 238 13.36 10.85 -30.33
C LYS A 238 13.15 11.44 -31.72
N SER A 239 12.65 10.65 -32.68
CA SER A 239 12.40 11.10 -34.06
C SER A 239 11.28 12.14 -34.15
N ASN A 240 10.30 12.04 -33.25
CA ASN A 240 9.24 13.01 -33.11
C ASN A 240 9.68 14.28 -32.36
N ASN A 241 10.96 14.37 -31.95
CA ASN A 241 11.50 15.49 -31.21
C ASN A 241 10.65 15.87 -29.98
N ALA A 242 10.27 14.88 -29.16
CA ALA A 242 9.52 15.11 -27.93
C ALA A 242 10.49 15.67 -26.86
N ASP A 243 10.11 16.79 -26.23
CA ASP A 243 10.80 17.32 -25.05
C ASP A 243 10.28 16.70 -23.75
N ILE A 244 9.09 16.10 -23.80
CA ILE A 244 8.39 15.57 -22.63
C ILE A 244 8.03 14.10 -22.89
N ASP A 245 8.49 13.22 -22.03
CA ASP A 245 8.07 11.82 -21.99
C ASP A 245 7.19 11.57 -20.77
N LEU A 246 5.97 11.07 -21.00
CA LEU A 246 5.07 10.56 -19.96
C LEU A 246 5.05 9.04 -20.07
N VAL A 247 5.40 8.36 -18.99
CA VAL A 247 5.53 6.90 -18.98
C VAL A 247 4.69 6.31 -17.85
N ASP A 248 3.79 5.41 -18.16
CA ASP A 248 3.11 4.57 -17.18
C ASP A 248 3.62 3.13 -17.28
N ALA A 249 4.34 2.68 -16.26
CA ALA A 249 5.05 1.40 -16.27
C ALA A 249 5.33 0.91 -14.85
N ILE A 250 5.39 -0.40 -14.62
CA ILE A 250 5.87 -0.97 -13.36
C ILE A 250 7.39 -0.80 -13.22
N THR A 251 7.93 -0.92 -12.02
CA THR A 251 9.34 -0.61 -11.72
C THR A 251 10.37 -1.31 -12.63
N PRO A 252 10.29 -2.62 -12.95
CA PRO A 252 11.26 -3.23 -13.85
C PRO A 252 11.26 -2.63 -15.26
N GLN A 253 10.08 -2.26 -15.78
CA GLN A 253 9.93 -1.62 -17.09
C GLN A 253 10.44 -0.18 -17.05
N ALA A 254 10.08 0.59 -16.02
CA ALA A 254 10.53 1.96 -15.80
C ALA A 254 12.07 2.06 -15.79
N VAL A 255 12.73 1.17 -15.06
CA VAL A 255 14.19 1.03 -15.03
C VAL A 255 14.75 0.71 -16.43
N SER A 256 14.11 -0.24 -17.14
CA SER A 256 14.54 -0.63 -18.49
C SER A 256 14.36 0.52 -19.49
N ILE A 257 13.21 1.21 -19.47
CA ILE A 257 12.94 2.37 -20.34
C ILE A 257 13.98 3.47 -20.08
N ARG A 258 14.22 3.85 -18.83
CA ARG A 258 15.19 4.92 -18.51
C ARG A 258 16.62 4.59 -18.96
N LYS A 259 17.05 3.34 -18.78
CA LYS A 259 18.35 2.85 -19.28
C LYS A 259 18.43 2.89 -20.81
N GLN A 260 17.37 2.46 -21.49
CA GLN A 260 17.31 2.45 -22.96
C GLN A 260 17.25 3.86 -23.54
N VAL A 261 16.54 4.80 -22.89
CA VAL A 261 16.54 6.23 -23.24
C VAL A 261 17.95 6.80 -23.20
N ALA A 262 18.69 6.58 -22.11
CA ALA A 262 20.09 7.03 -22.01
C ALA A 262 20.99 6.37 -23.08
N SER A 263 20.84 5.07 -23.29
CA SER A 263 21.64 4.31 -24.30
C SER A 263 21.36 4.73 -25.74
N ALA A 264 20.13 5.19 -26.03
CA ALA A 264 19.76 5.71 -27.36
C ALA A 264 20.30 7.11 -27.64
N GLY A 265 20.97 7.74 -26.69
CA GLY A 265 21.38 9.15 -26.78
C GLY A 265 20.15 10.05 -27.01
N TYR A 266 19.04 9.74 -26.35
CA TYR A 266 17.84 10.56 -26.31
C TYR A 266 17.77 11.22 -24.94
N SER A 267 17.52 12.53 -24.93
CA SER A 267 17.51 13.33 -23.70
C SER A 267 16.25 14.21 -23.71
N PRO A 268 15.09 13.67 -23.35
CA PRO A 268 13.91 14.50 -23.12
C PRO A 268 14.22 15.49 -22.00
N LYS A 269 13.71 16.71 -22.09
CA LYS A 269 13.92 17.74 -21.06
C LYS A 269 13.14 17.41 -19.78
N VAL A 270 12.03 16.69 -19.92
CA VAL A 270 11.15 16.26 -18.84
C VAL A 270 10.82 14.79 -19.06
N MET A 271 10.92 13.99 -18.01
CA MET A 271 10.45 12.62 -17.99
C MET A 271 9.65 12.40 -16.72
N VAL A 272 8.39 12.02 -16.88
CA VAL A 272 7.50 11.60 -15.79
C VAL A 272 7.30 10.11 -15.93
N ILE A 273 7.55 9.36 -14.87
CA ILE A 273 7.33 7.91 -14.84
C ILE A 273 6.42 7.59 -13.66
N GLU A 274 5.15 7.36 -13.97
CA GLU A 274 4.17 7.00 -12.96
C GLU A 274 4.31 5.53 -12.55
N LYS A 275 3.84 5.24 -11.35
CA LYS A 275 3.83 3.89 -10.76
C LYS A 275 5.25 3.30 -10.58
N GLY A 276 5.99 3.12 -11.66
CA GLY A 276 7.29 2.45 -11.64
C GLY A 276 8.43 3.25 -11.01
N ALA A 277 8.34 4.57 -10.97
CA ALA A 277 9.34 5.41 -10.32
C ALA A 277 9.02 5.73 -8.85
N GLU A 278 7.92 5.24 -8.31
CA GLU A 278 7.56 5.49 -6.91
C GLU A 278 8.41 4.68 -5.91
N PRO A 279 8.68 3.37 -6.10
CA PRO A 279 9.49 2.61 -5.16
C PRO A 279 10.98 3.01 -5.22
N VAL A 280 11.63 3.02 -4.07
CA VAL A 280 13.08 3.34 -3.95
C VAL A 280 13.96 2.46 -4.83
N GLN A 281 13.54 1.23 -5.11
CA GLN A 281 14.22 0.29 -6.01
C GLN A 281 14.44 0.85 -7.42
N PHE A 282 13.60 1.80 -7.87
CA PHE A 282 13.84 2.53 -9.11
C PHE A 282 15.14 3.32 -9.06
N ALA A 283 15.34 4.13 -8.03
CA ALA A 283 16.56 4.92 -7.87
C ALA A 283 17.78 4.04 -7.54
N GLU A 284 17.63 2.99 -6.74
CA GLU A 284 18.69 2.03 -6.45
C GLU A 284 19.23 1.35 -7.72
N ALA A 285 18.33 0.96 -8.64
CA ALA A 285 18.69 0.31 -9.89
C ALA A 285 19.32 1.24 -10.93
N LEU A 286 19.04 2.54 -10.85
CA LEU A 286 19.44 3.56 -11.83
C LEU A 286 20.61 4.44 -11.35
N GLY A 287 20.79 4.61 -10.03
CA GLY A 287 21.74 5.58 -9.49
C GLY A 287 21.45 6.98 -10.03
N LYS A 288 22.48 7.64 -10.58
CA LYS A 288 22.35 9.00 -11.15
C LYS A 288 21.37 9.12 -12.33
N LEU A 289 21.06 8.03 -13.00
CA LEU A 289 20.07 8.07 -14.08
C LEU A 289 18.64 8.30 -13.58
N ALA A 290 18.37 8.15 -12.28
CA ALA A 290 17.09 8.50 -11.70
C ALA A 290 16.93 10.02 -11.52
N ASP A 291 18.02 10.76 -11.38
CA ASP A 291 17.96 12.20 -11.12
C ASP A 291 17.20 12.93 -12.23
N GLY A 292 16.29 13.80 -11.83
CA GLY A 292 15.44 14.57 -12.72
C GLY A 292 14.16 13.87 -13.17
N VAL A 293 14.02 12.55 -12.97
CA VAL A 293 12.76 11.84 -13.24
C VAL A 293 11.68 12.29 -12.26
N MET A 294 10.54 12.70 -12.80
CA MET A 294 9.37 13.12 -12.03
C MET A 294 8.40 11.94 -11.83
N VAL A 295 7.63 12.00 -10.77
CA VAL A 295 6.58 11.03 -10.45
C VAL A 295 5.51 11.70 -9.61
N GLY A 296 4.24 11.38 -9.86
CA GLY A 296 3.14 11.87 -9.05
C GLY A 296 3.24 11.42 -7.60
N GLY A 297 2.83 12.27 -6.70
CA GLY A 297 2.82 12.00 -5.28
C GLY A 297 1.58 12.55 -4.59
N TYR A 298 1.25 11.98 -3.45
CA TYR A 298 0.10 12.39 -2.64
C TYR A 298 0.47 12.47 -1.15
N TRP A 299 1.71 12.16 -0.81
CA TRP A 299 2.19 12.22 0.56
C TRP A 299 3.70 12.47 0.64
N ASP A 300 4.08 13.18 1.70
CA ASP A 300 5.48 13.43 2.08
C ASP A 300 5.54 13.55 3.62
N PRO A 301 6.62 13.08 4.28
CA PRO A 301 6.77 13.18 5.73
C PRO A 301 6.80 14.62 6.27
N SER A 302 7.00 15.62 5.42
CA SER A 302 6.94 17.05 5.80
C SER A 302 5.50 17.59 5.90
N PHE A 303 4.48 16.83 5.47
CA PHE A 303 3.10 17.26 5.54
C PHE A 303 2.63 17.40 7.00
N PRO A 304 1.76 18.40 7.29
CA PRO A 304 1.31 18.67 8.65
C PRO A 304 0.21 17.67 9.11
N TYR A 305 0.29 16.43 8.65
CA TYR A 305 -0.65 15.38 9.02
C TYR A 305 -0.19 14.63 10.26
N PRO A 306 -1.14 14.18 11.11
CA PRO A 306 -0.78 13.46 12.34
C PRO A 306 0.06 12.22 12.06
N GLY A 307 1.27 12.17 12.61
CA GLY A 307 2.16 11.02 12.50
C GLY A 307 2.98 10.93 11.21
N ALA A 308 2.89 11.92 10.29
CA ALA A 308 3.57 11.84 8.98
C ALA A 308 5.10 11.73 9.10
N ALA A 309 5.73 12.58 9.90
CA ALA A 309 7.17 12.52 10.12
C ALA A 309 7.58 11.30 10.95
N GLU A 310 6.76 10.93 11.92
CA GLU A 310 7.01 9.81 12.82
C GLU A 310 6.99 8.46 12.09
N ILE A 311 6.01 8.22 11.23
CA ILE A 311 5.88 6.95 10.49
C ILE A 311 7.04 6.77 9.50
N SER A 312 7.44 7.84 8.81
CA SER A 312 8.62 7.84 7.94
C SER A 312 9.88 7.47 8.71
N LYS A 313 10.14 8.17 9.80
CA LYS A 313 11.30 7.91 10.66
C LYS A 313 11.32 6.49 11.20
N GLN A 314 10.17 5.98 11.64
CA GLN A 314 10.07 4.61 12.15
C GLN A 314 10.36 3.59 11.06
N PHE A 315 9.76 3.74 9.88
CA PHE A 315 10.03 2.87 8.73
C PHE A 315 11.52 2.83 8.40
N GLU A 316 12.17 4.00 8.28
CA GLU A 316 13.59 4.10 7.96
C GLU A 316 14.50 3.47 9.03
N GLN A 317 14.13 3.61 10.30
CA GLN A 317 14.88 2.98 11.41
C GLN A 317 14.75 1.46 11.43
N GLU A 318 13.56 0.93 11.13
CA GLU A 318 13.30 -0.50 11.19
C GLU A 318 13.78 -1.26 9.95
N THR A 319 13.71 -0.61 8.78
CA THR A 319 13.98 -1.28 7.50
C THR A 319 15.30 -0.86 6.86
N HIS A 320 15.89 0.26 7.29
CA HIS A 320 17.04 0.91 6.65
C HIS A 320 16.80 1.29 5.19
N GLN A 321 15.54 1.49 4.81
CA GLN A 321 15.12 1.93 3.49
C GLN A 321 14.53 3.34 3.57
N THR A 322 14.60 4.09 2.47
CA THR A 322 13.89 5.37 2.34
C THR A 322 12.37 5.14 2.39
N SER A 323 11.66 5.97 3.14
CA SER A 323 10.20 5.90 3.20
C SER A 323 9.54 6.23 1.86
N SER A 324 8.33 5.73 1.67
CA SER A 324 7.50 5.94 0.49
C SER A 324 6.12 6.38 0.92
N GLN A 325 5.40 7.07 0.04
CA GLN A 325 3.97 7.39 0.25
C GLN A 325 3.12 6.15 0.57
N HIS A 326 3.52 4.97 0.08
CA HIS A 326 2.79 3.71 0.31
C HIS A 326 2.87 3.16 1.74
N ILE A 327 3.76 3.65 2.59
CA ILE A 327 3.66 3.33 4.02
C ILE A 327 2.53 4.12 4.69
N ALA A 328 2.25 5.32 4.18
CA ALA A 328 1.23 6.19 4.75
C ALA A 328 -0.18 5.78 4.30
N ASP A 329 -0.37 5.46 3.01
CA ASP A 329 -1.66 4.99 2.50
C ASP A 329 -2.07 3.65 3.11
N SER A 330 -1.14 2.71 3.22
CA SER A 330 -1.40 1.41 3.83
C SER A 330 -1.69 1.51 5.33
N ASP A 331 -0.93 2.31 6.08
CA ASP A 331 -1.25 2.59 7.49
C ASP A 331 -2.63 3.23 7.62
N ALA A 332 -2.96 4.21 6.76
CA ALA A 332 -4.26 4.89 6.78
C ALA A 332 -5.41 3.93 6.44
N ALA A 333 -5.27 3.10 5.39
CA ALA A 333 -6.28 2.10 5.04
C ALA A 333 -6.54 1.12 6.19
N ALA A 334 -5.47 0.64 6.84
CA ALA A 334 -5.59 -0.22 8.00
C ALA A 334 -6.26 0.49 9.19
N ARG A 335 -5.87 1.74 9.48
CA ARG A 335 -6.49 2.52 10.57
C ARG A 335 -7.95 2.84 10.31
N VAL A 336 -8.34 3.15 9.08
CA VAL A 336 -9.75 3.33 8.70
C VAL A 336 -10.54 2.06 9.02
N LEU A 337 -10.03 0.89 8.63
CA LEU A 337 -10.67 -0.40 8.92
C LEU A 337 -10.75 -0.67 10.43
N LEU A 338 -9.67 -0.46 11.16
CA LEU A 338 -9.61 -0.70 12.61
C LEU A 338 -10.51 0.28 13.39
N ASP A 339 -10.55 1.56 12.99
CA ASP A 339 -11.46 2.55 13.56
C ASP A 339 -12.93 2.21 13.27
N ALA A 340 -13.22 1.65 12.09
CA ALA A 340 -14.55 1.20 11.73
C ALA A 340 -14.99 -0.01 12.59
N ILE A 341 -14.13 -1.00 12.81
CA ILE A 341 -14.39 -2.13 13.72
C ILE A 341 -14.68 -1.61 15.14
N LYS A 342 -13.84 -0.67 15.62
CA LYS A 342 -14.02 -0.03 16.93
C LYS A 342 -15.34 0.73 17.03
N THR A 343 -15.70 1.51 16.01
CA THR A 343 -16.94 2.29 15.95
C THR A 343 -18.17 1.37 15.89
N ALA A 344 -18.08 0.28 15.14
CA ALA A 344 -19.13 -0.73 15.07
C ALA A 344 -19.31 -1.47 16.40
N GLY A 345 -18.27 -1.55 17.24
CA GLY A 345 -18.25 -2.35 18.48
C GLY A 345 -18.62 -3.81 18.24
N SER A 346 -18.35 -4.32 17.02
CA SER A 346 -18.84 -5.60 16.51
C SER A 346 -17.92 -6.13 15.41
N THR A 347 -17.87 -7.45 15.25
CA THR A 347 -17.25 -8.16 14.12
C THR A 347 -18.23 -8.44 12.98
N ASP A 348 -19.46 -7.93 13.08
CA ASP A 348 -20.46 -8.04 12.03
C ASP A 348 -20.06 -7.21 10.80
N ALA A 349 -19.93 -7.86 9.65
CA ALA A 349 -19.43 -7.24 8.42
C ALA A 349 -20.29 -6.04 7.95
N GLN A 350 -21.61 -6.10 8.10
CA GLN A 350 -22.51 -5.02 7.72
C GLN A 350 -22.27 -3.79 8.59
N LYS A 351 -22.15 -3.96 9.92
CA LYS A 351 -21.89 -2.85 10.85
C LYS A 351 -20.53 -2.22 10.61
N ILE A 352 -19.51 -3.03 10.30
CA ILE A 352 -18.17 -2.53 9.93
C ILE A 352 -18.26 -1.70 8.66
N ASN A 353 -18.94 -2.22 7.63
CA ASN A 353 -19.12 -1.53 6.35
C ASN A 353 -19.85 -0.18 6.51
N GLU A 354 -20.93 -0.14 7.31
CA GLU A 354 -21.64 1.10 7.64
C GLU A 354 -20.78 2.10 8.44
N ALA A 355 -19.86 1.61 9.25
CA ALA A 355 -18.92 2.45 9.98
C ALA A 355 -17.84 3.04 9.07
N ILE A 356 -17.33 2.27 8.09
CA ILE A 356 -16.40 2.77 7.06
C ILE A 356 -17.05 3.92 6.28
N ALA A 357 -18.30 3.76 5.85
CA ALA A 357 -19.05 4.79 5.13
C ALA A 357 -19.16 6.14 5.87
N LYS A 358 -19.03 6.13 7.19
CA LYS A 358 -19.12 7.33 8.05
C LYS A 358 -17.76 7.91 8.41
N THR A 359 -16.67 7.40 7.84
CA THR A 359 -15.34 7.94 8.09
C THR A 359 -15.26 9.40 7.68
N ASP A 360 -14.88 10.26 8.63
CA ASP A 360 -14.60 11.68 8.44
C ASP A 360 -13.51 12.06 9.45
N LYS A 361 -12.26 11.78 9.12
CA LYS A 361 -11.13 11.91 10.04
C LYS A 361 -9.83 12.16 9.29
N THR A 362 -8.91 12.90 9.90
CA THR A 362 -7.55 13.08 9.38
C THR A 362 -6.65 11.95 9.84
N TYR A 363 -6.06 11.25 8.90
CA TYR A 363 -5.05 10.21 9.08
C TYR A 363 -3.68 10.70 8.63
N VAL A 364 -2.71 9.82 8.66
CA VAL A 364 -1.34 10.14 8.24
C VAL A 364 -1.23 10.62 6.78
N VAL A 365 -2.16 10.22 5.92
CA VAL A 365 -2.28 10.67 4.51
C VAL A 365 -3.07 11.98 4.34
N GLY A 366 -3.63 12.51 5.42
CA GLY A 366 -4.53 13.66 5.39
C GLY A 366 -5.98 13.31 5.68
N PRO A 367 -6.91 14.20 5.32
CA PRO A 367 -8.34 13.98 5.53
C PRO A 367 -8.87 12.82 4.70
N VAL A 368 -9.57 11.88 5.36
CA VAL A 368 -10.27 10.78 4.70
C VAL A 368 -11.77 10.94 4.98
N LYS A 369 -12.53 11.10 3.90
CA LYS A 369 -13.98 11.16 3.90
C LYS A 369 -14.51 10.51 2.63
N PHE A 370 -15.21 9.42 2.78
CA PHE A 370 -15.72 8.70 1.62
C PHE A 370 -16.91 9.40 0.96
N ALA A 371 -16.85 9.47 -0.35
CA ALA A 371 -17.96 9.86 -1.20
C ALA A 371 -18.95 8.66 -1.40
N PRO A 372 -20.16 8.92 -1.95
CA PRO A 372 -21.14 7.85 -2.21
C PRO A 372 -20.69 6.76 -3.18
N ASP A 373 -19.61 6.97 -3.91
CA ASP A 373 -18.97 6.01 -4.81
C ASP A 373 -17.86 5.18 -4.12
N HIS A 374 -17.79 5.25 -2.80
CA HIS A 374 -16.84 4.51 -1.95
C HIS A 374 -15.39 4.95 -2.08
N THR A 375 -15.13 6.15 -2.59
CA THR A 375 -13.77 6.69 -2.74
C THR A 375 -13.50 7.87 -1.82
N SER A 376 -12.23 8.05 -1.45
CA SER A 376 -11.73 9.24 -0.76
C SER A 376 -10.45 9.73 -1.44
N LYS A 377 -10.52 10.91 -2.06
CA LYS A 377 -9.44 11.48 -2.87
C LYS A 377 -8.35 12.09 -2.00
N LEU A 378 -7.09 11.72 -2.27
CA LEU A 378 -5.90 12.36 -1.72
C LEU A 378 -5.43 13.55 -2.58
N PRO A 379 -4.80 14.58 -1.98
CA PRO A 379 -4.23 15.69 -2.75
C PRO A 379 -3.02 15.22 -3.54
N MET A 380 -2.78 15.86 -4.71
CA MET A 380 -1.62 15.55 -5.55
C MET A 380 -0.50 16.56 -5.35
N VAL A 381 0.72 16.04 -5.40
CA VAL A 381 1.97 16.80 -5.53
C VAL A 381 2.79 16.17 -6.66
N GLU A 382 3.73 16.93 -7.20
CA GLU A 382 4.72 16.39 -8.13
C GLU A 382 6.05 16.20 -7.40
N LEU A 383 6.55 15.00 -7.42
CA LEU A 383 7.83 14.61 -6.85
C LEU A 383 8.90 14.53 -7.95
N GLN A 384 10.16 14.74 -7.59
CA GLN A 384 11.29 14.50 -8.49
C GLN A 384 12.40 13.79 -7.75
N TRP A 385 13.01 12.80 -8.37
CA TRP A 385 14.20 12.12 -7.87
C TRP A 385 15.42 13.05 -7.94
N GLN A 386 16.11 13.22 -6.81
CA GLN A 386 17.32 14.06 -6.67
C GLN A 386 18.26 13.41 -5.66
N GLY A 387 19.41 12.92 -6.12
CA GLY A 387 20.41 12.32 -5.24
C GLY A 387 19.94 11.09 -4.47
N GLY A 388 19.07 10.27 -5.09
CA GLY A 388 18.53 9.02 -4.52
C GLY A 388 17.34 9.20 -3.57
N LYS A 389 16.75 10.41 -3.51
CA LYS A 389 15.55 10.73 -2.75
C LYS A 389 14.54 11.47 -3.62
N THR A 390 13.28 11.37 -3.31
CA THR A 390 12.26 12.23 -3.89
C THR A 390 12.15 13.53 -3.13
N VAL A 391 11.93 14.63 -3.85
CA VAL A 391 11.59 15.94 -3.28
C VAL A 391 10.33 16.46 -3.94
N ILE A 392 9.49 17.17 -3.20
CA ILE A 392 8.32 17.84 -3.76
C ILE A 392 8.84 19.05 -4.58
N VAL A 393 8.48 19.10 -5.85
CA VAL A 393 8.78 20.23 -6.73
C VAL A 393 7.57 21.09 -7.03
N TRP A 394 6.34 20.53 -6.86
CA TRP A 394 5.08 21.24 -7.05
C TRP A 394 4.00 20.65 -6.12
N PRO A 395 3.04 21.46 -5.61
CA PRO A 395 2.93 22.91 -5.78
C PRO A 395 4.00 23.68 -4.99
N LYS A 396 4.36 24.88 -5.45
CA LYS A 396 5.42 25.71 -4.86
C LYS A 396 5.29 25.94 -3.35
N ALA A 397 4.04 25.99 -2.85
CA ALA A 397 3.76 26.20 -1.42
C ALA A 397 4.17 24.99 -0.54
N GLN A 398 4.32 23.81 -1.13
CA GLN A 398 4.69 22.56 -0.45
C GLN A 398 6.08 22.05 -0.89
N ALA A 399 6.72 22.74 -1.84
CA ALA A 399 7.99 22.30 -2.41
C ALA A 399 9.08 22.16 -1.34
N THR A 400 9.74 21.00 -1.33
CA THR A 400 10.90 20.69 -0.49
C THR A 400 12.22 20.73 -1.27
N GLY A 401 12.15 20.86 -2.59
CA GLY A 401 13.29 21.01 -3.50
C GLY A 401 12.96 21.91 -4.70
N GLN A 402 14.00 22.27 -5.45
CA GLN A 402 13.84 22.97 -6.73
C GLN A 402 13.82 21.95 -7.86
N LEU A 403 13.02 22.21 -8.89
CA LEU A 403 12.97 21.38 -10.09
C LEU A 403 14.37 21.35 -10.77
N LEU A 404 14.91 20.17 -10.97
CA LEU A 404 16.07 19.96 -11.87
C LEU A 404 15.54 19.97 -13.32
N PHE A 405 15.88 21.02 -14.03
CA PHE A 405 15.48 21.21 -15.43
C PHE A 405 16.61 21.84 -16.23
N PRO A 406 16.89 21.37 -17.49
CA PRO A 406 16.37 20.10 -18.04
C PRO A 406 16.83 18.89 -17.23
N MET A 407 16.14 17.77 -17.41
CA MET A 407 16.53 16.48 -16.78
C MET A 407 17.99 16.17 -17.17
N PRO A 408 18.88 15.82 -16.22
CA PRO A 408 20.30 15.58 -16.46
C PRO A 408 20.60 14.41 -17.39
#